data_073871ecd8d66fecebf219cceeb758d2
#
_entry.id   073871ecd8d66fecebf219cceeb758d2
#
_cell.length_a   1.000
_cell.length_b   1.000
_cell.length_c   1.000
_cell.angle_alpha   90.00
_cell.angle_beta   90.00
_cell.angle_gamma   90.00
#
_symmetry.space_group_name_H-M   'P 1'
#
loop_
_entity.id
_entity.type
_entity.pdbx_description
1 polymer ?
#
loop_
_entity_poly.entity_id
_entity_poly.type
_entity_poly.pdbx_seq_one_letter_code
_entity_poly.pdbx_strand_id
1 'polypeptide(L)'
;MAEKYGLPGDTDSEGFNPYADTVGAGIYGGIVKRDSDGDIVIGKQYQNHNPRPGPVYAGGGYTPTSRALKSEKELVKLLSRYPDLANEVTTGGATPLHMCGMSRTNQMSTGTVIKAGGDIEALDTYGFTPLHRMASNNLAIGAQMLLEAGADPLYTGQTRETPMDIAMASAASDVIEVLRRHGEKRKDVAISGLEIMGGSDLSVRGTYVAREASQIPEGFAKTCREEGWNPIATWNRLGHSTWFEKKNQDGAYVYFNRLDRHWWIDGSDGKGVYKAAGPSHAPPGASYAWKCLRRGGLPPTVLTFRALKRMARV
;
A
#
# COMPACT_ATOMS: atom_id res chain seq x y z
N MET A 1 -16.35 -16.71 -7.88
CA MET A 1 -15.61 -16.58 -6.61
C MET A 1 -15.81 -17.75 -5.66
N ALA A 2 -17.00 -18.32 -5.53
CA ALA A 2 -17.22 -19.54 -4.72
C ALA A 2 -16.32 -20.71 -5.13
N GLU A 3 -16.10 -20.90 -6.45
CA GLU A 3 -15.20 -21.92 -6.97
C GLU A 3 -13.71 -21.69 -6.61
N LYS A 4 -13.32 -20.44 -6.35
CA LYS A 4 -11.93 -20.09 -6.01
C LYS A 4 -11.55 -20.44 -4.57
N TYR A 5 -12.52 -20.45 -3.66
CA TYR A 5 -12.28 -20.64 -2.23
C TYR A 5 -12.67 -22.01 -1.70
N GLY A 6 -12.90 -22.97 -2.61
CA GLY A 6 -13.25 -24.34 -2.26
C GLY A 6 -14.63 -24.48 -1.60
N LEU A 7 -15.20 -25.63 -1.70
CA LEU A 7 -16.38 -26.00 -0.93
C LEU A 7 -15.94 -26.87 0.26
N PRO A 8 -16.74 -26.94 1.35
CA PRO A 8 -16.50 -27.92 2.40
C PRO A 8 -16.38 -29.32 1.81
N GLY A 9 -15.23 -29.97 2.02
CA GLY A 9 -14.96 -31.27 1.47
C GLY A 9 -13.99 -31.30 0.30
N ASP A 10 -13.71 -30.18 -0.37
CA ASP A 10 -12.69 -30.12 -1.41
C ASP A 10 -11.30 -30.17 -0.75
N THR A 11 -10.56 -31.21 -1.01
CA THR A 11 -9.22 -31.39 -0.49
C THR A 11 -8.22 -31.54 -1.64
N ASP A 12 -6.98 -31.13 -1.39
CA ASP A 12 -5.89 -31.43 -2.32
C ASP A 12 -5.51 -32.92 -2.26
N SER A 13 -4.51 -33.31 -3.08
CA SER A 13 -4.00 -34.69 -3.11
C SER A 13 -3.43 -35.17 -1.76
N GLU A 14 -3.16 -34.27 -0.82
CA GLU A 14 -2.68 -34.56 0.54
C GLU A 14 -3.82 -34.53 1.57
N GLY A 15 -5.07 -34.37 1.15
CA GLY A 15 -6.22 -34.27 2.03
C GLY A 15 -6.39 -32.92 2.73
N PHE A 16 -5.65 -31.90 2.27
CA PHE A 16 -5.69 -30.55 2.87
C PHE A 16 -6.51 -29.59 2.03
N ASN A 17 -7.50 -28.95 2.66
CA ASN A 17 -8.25 -27.85 2.08
C ASN A 17 -7.99 -26.56 2.88
N PRO A 18 -7.17 -25.63 2.37
CA PRO A 18 -6.87 -24.39 3.08
C PRO A 18 -8.09 -23.47 3.20
N TYR A 19 -9.14 -23.70 2.44
CA TYR A 19 -10.35 -22.86 2.39
C TYR A 19 -11.53 -23.42 3.18
N ALA A 20 -11.36 -24.54 3.88
CA ALA A 20 -12.45 -25.21 4.60
C ALA A 20 -13.16 -24.31 5.62
N ASP A 21 -12.43 -23.42 6.28
CA ASP A 21 -12.93 -22.55 7.34
C ASP A 21 -13.24 -21.11 6.83
N THR A 22 -13.32 -20.89 5.52
CA THR A 22 -13.61 -19.56 4.98
C THR A 22 -15.09 -19.18 5.17
N VAL A 23 -15.33 -17.90 5.43
CA VAL A 23 -16.66 -17.31 5.46
C VAL A 23 -17.09 -17.07 4.01
N GLY A 24 -17.45 -18.17 3.34
CA GLY A 24 -17.98 -18.13 1.99
C GLY A 24 -19.28 -18.92 1.97
N ALA A 25 -20.22 -18.52 1.15
CA ALA A 25 -21.40 -19.33 0.77
C ALA A 25 -22.08 -20.10 1.93
N GLY A 26 -22.23 -19.50 3.11
CA GLY A 26 -23.12 -20.06 4.14
C GLY A 26 -22.51 -21.05 5.12
N ILE A 27 -21.20 -21.19 5.21
CA ILE A 27 -20.53 -22.21 6.04
C ILE A 27 -20.70 -21.98 7.54
N TYR A 28 -20.91 -20.74 8.01
CA TYR A 28 -21.07 -20.44 9.45
C TYR A 28 -22.38 -19.73 9.80
N GLY A 29 -23.49 -20.15 9.20
CA GLY A 29 -24.81 -19.67 9.63
C GLY A 29 -25.10 -18.18 9.43
N GLY A 30 -24.15 -17.45 8.87
CA GLY A 30 -24.30 -16.05 8.51
C GLY A 30 -24.76 -15.89 7.06
N ILE A 31 -25.76 -15.06 6.84
CA ILE A 31 -26.14 -14.63 5.49
C ILE A 31 -24.98 -13.82 4.93
N VAL A 32 -24.26 -14.38 3.99
CA VAL A 32 -23.26 -13.64 3.24
C VAL A 32 -24.01 -12.62 2.37
N LYS A 33 -23.96 -11.35 2.76
CA LYS A 33 -24.47 -10.26 1.94
C LYS A 33 -23.50 -10.04 0.79
N ARG A 34 -24.03 -9.97 -0.42
CA ARG A 34 -23.31 -9.57 -1.62
C ARG A 34 -23.80 -8.21 -2.08
N ASP A 35 -22.90 -7.39 -2.58
CA ASP A 35 -23.24 -6.13 -3.23
C ASP A 35 -23.75 -6.36 -4.67
N SER A 36 -24.01 -5.26 -5.39
CA SER A 36 -24.49 -5.29 -6.78
C SER A 36 -23.51 -5.96 -7.74
N ASP A 37 -22.21 -5.98 -7.40
CA ASP A 37 -21.14 -6.54 -8.22
C ASP A 37 -20.84 -8.01 -7.86
N GLY A 38 -21.63 -8.56 -6.89
CA GLY A 38 -21.51 -9.93 -6.43
C GLY A 38 -20.40 -10.16 -5.41
N ASP A 39 -19.75 -9.09 -4.94
CA ASP A 39 -18.72 -9.17 -3.92
C ASP A 39 -19.30 -9.32 -2.52
N ILE A 40 -18.57 -10.01 -1.65
CA ILE A 40 -19.02 -10.28 -0.27
C ILE A 40 -18.98 -8.97 0.52
N VAL A 41 -20.14 -8.50 0.98
CA VAL A 41 -20.24 -7.39 1.92
C VAL A 41 -19.99 -7.91 3.33
N ILE A 42 -18.77 -7.68 3.81
CA ILE A 42 -18.37 -8.03 5.16
C ILE A 42 -18.90 -6.93 6.10
N GLY A 43 -19.48 -7.31 7.24
CA GLY A 43 -19.96 -6.37 8.25
C GLY A 43 -18.85 -5.40 8.71
N LYS A 44 -19.20 -4.28 9.35
CA LYS A 44 -18.24 -3.25 9.77
C LYS A 44 -17.03 -3.79 10.55
N GLN A 45 -17.24 -4.82 11.37
CA GLN A 45 -16.17 -5.49 12.10
C GLN A 45 -15.23 -6.34 11.24
N TYR A 46 -15.59 -6.58 9.99
CA TYR A 46 -14.83 -7.39 9.04
C TYR A 46 -14.50 -6.62 7.76
N GLN A 47 -14.65 -5.30 7.78
CA GLN A 47 -14.33 -4.51 6.58
C GLN A 47 -12.87 -4.73 6.23
N ASN A 48 -12.68 -5.43 5.13
CA ASN A 48 -11.38 -5.57 4.53
C ASN A 48 -11.12 -4.34 3.66
N HIS A 49 -10.23 -3.48 4.13
CA HIS A 49 -9.80 -2.28 3.39
C HIS A 49 -8.73 -2.59 2.33
N ASN A 50 -8.40 -3.87 2.16
CA ASN A 50 -7.48 -4.32 1.15
C ASN A 50 -8.19 -4.33 -0.23
N PRO A 51 -7.68 -3.62 -1.25
CA PRO A 51 -8.24 -3.62 -2.59
C PRO A 51 -8.16 -4.98 -3.30
N ARG A 52 -7.42 -5.94 -2.75
CA ARG A 52 -7.29 -7.32 -3.25
C ARG A 52 -7.48 -8.30 -2.09
N PRO A 53 -8.70 -8.39 -1.54
CA PRO A 53 -8.95 -9.28 -0.44
C PRO A 53 -8.70 -10.74 -0.84
N GLY A 54 -8.01 -11.45 0.02
CA GLY A 54 -7.91 -12.90 -0.02
C GLY A 54 -9.10 -13.56 0.69
N PRO A 55 -9.02 -14.87 0.93
CA PRO A 55 -10.05 -15.62 1.64
C PRO A 55 -10.28 -15.05 3.04
N VAL A 56 -11.55 -14.98 3.47
CA VAL A 56 -11.94 -14.52 4.80
C VAL A 56 -12.25 -15.71 5.68
N TYR A 57 -11.56 -15.82 6.82
CA TYR A 57 -11.72 -16.92 7.76
C TYR A 57 -12.58 -16.51 8.95
N ALA A 58 -13.50 -17.39 9.34
CA ALA A 58 -14.24 -17.26 10.59
C ALA A 58 -13.35 -17.70 11.77
N GLY A 59 -13.42 -16.96 12.87
CA GLY A 59 -12.75 -17.34 14.12
C GLY A 59 -11.50 -16.55 14.46
N GLY A 60 -10.93 -16.82 15.61
CA GLY A 60 -9.98 -15.96 16.32
C GLY A 60 -8.52 -16.02 15.85
N GLY A 61 -8.26 -16.01 14.56
CA GLY A 61 -6.89 -15.77 14.06
C GLY A 61 -6.04 -17.02 13.75
N TYR A 62 -6.64 -18.20 13.69
CA TYR A 62 -5.95 -19.44 13.31
C TYR A 62 -6.25 -19.80 11.85
N THR A 63 -5.76 -18.99 10.95
CA THR A 63 -5.83 -19.22 9.51
C THR A 63 -4.69 -20.14 9.05
N PRO A 64 -4.77 -20.73 7.86
CA PRO A 64 -3.68 -21.56 7.33
C PRO A 64 -2.32 -20.85 7.36
N THR A 65 -2.27 -19.59 6.90
CA THR A 65 -1.01 -18.83 6.88
C THR A 65 -0.54 -18.51 8.30
N SER A 66 -1.44 -18.10 9.22
CA SER A 66 -1.05 -17.77 10.60
C SER A 66 -0.42 -18.97 11.34
N ARG A 67 -0.87 -20.19 11.04
CA ARG A 67 -0.26 -21.42 11.56
C ARG A 67 1.13 -21.66 10.99
N ALA A 68 1.31 -21.38 9.68
CA ALA A 68 2.56 -21.59 8.96
C ALA A 68 3.63 -20.53 9.29
N LEU A 69 3.28 -19.35 9.85
CA LEU A 69 4.23 -18.28 10.16
C LEU A 69 5.40 -18.69 11.06
N LYS A 70 5.25 -19.77 11.83
CA LYS A 70 6.30 -20.27 12.72
C LYS A 70 7.39 -21.08 12.00
N SER A 71 7.17 -21.46 10.73
CA SER A 71 8.06 -22.27 9.94
C SER A 71 8.15 -21.72 8.52
N GLU A 72 9.29 -21.14 8.16
CA GLU A 72 9.50 -20.59 6.84
C GLU A 72 9.27 -21.64 5.73
N LYS A 73 9.72 -22.88 5.96
CA LYS A 73 9.53 -23.99 5.01
C LYS A 73 8.04 -24.26 4.73
N GLU A 74 7.24 -24.36 5.79
CA GLU A 74 5.80 -24.60 5.67
C GLU A 74 5.10 -23.39 5.01
N LEU A 75 5.49 -22.17 5.40
CA LEU A 75 4.94 -20.96 4.83
C LEU A 75 5.24 -20.84 3.33
N VAL A 76 6.48 -21.08 2.92
CA VAL A 76 6.87 -21.08 1.50
C VAL A 76 6.09 -22.14 0.73
N LYS A 77 6.00 -23.39 1.25
CA LYS A 77 5.21 -24.46 0.63
C LYS A 77 3.74 -24.05 0.44
N LEU A 78 3.14 -23.50 1.49
CA LEU A 78 1.74 -23.04 1.48
C LEU A 78 1.50 -21.94 0.46
N LEU A 79 2.27 -20.84 0.53
CA LEU A 79 2.06 -19.66 -0.32
C LEU A 79 2.48 -19.88 -1.78
N SER A 80 3.40 -20.80 -2.05
CA SER A 80 3.72 -21.20 -3.43
C SER A 80 2.56 -21.95 -4.09
N ARG A 81 1.79 -22.70 -3.31
CA ARG A 81 0.64 -23.48 -3.80
C ARG A 81 -0.64 -22.66 -3.83
N TYR A 82 -0.80 -21.78 -2.84
CA TYR A 82 -1.99 -20.96 -2.64
C TYR A 82 -1.60 -19.48 -2.41
N PRO A 83 -1.21 -18.75 -3.49
CA PRO A 83 -0.67 -17.39 -3.35
C PRO A 83 -1.67 -16.38 -2.78
N ASP A 84 -2.96 -16.59 -2.98
CA ASP A 84 -4.02 -15.73 -2.46
C ASP A 84 -4.11 -15.73 -0.93
N LEU A 85 -3.59 -16.77 -0.27
CA LEU A 85 -3.48 -16.84 1.19
C LEU A 85 -2.50 -15.79 1.77
N ALA A 86 -1.62 -15.19 0.94
CA ALA A 86 -0.80 -14.06 1.38
C ALA A 86 -1.63 -12.83 1.78
N ASN A 87 -2.90 -12.79 1.34
CA ASN A 87 -3.87 -11.75 1.65
C ASN A 87 -5.15 -12.29 2.29
N GLU A 88 -5.10 -13.47 2.89
CA GLU A 88 -6.20 -13.99 3.71
C GLU A 88 -6.55 -13.00 4.84
N VAL A 89 -7.79 -13.04 5.31
CA VAL A 89 -8.28 -12.11 6.30
C VAL A 89 -8.90 -12.87 7.47
N THR A 90 -8.50 -12.54 8.68
CA THR A 90 -9.14 -13.02 9.90
C THR A 90 -10.40 -12.24 10.22
N THR A 91 -11.18 -12.72 11.17
CA THR A 91 -12.38 -12.01 11.65
C THR A 91 -12.10 -10.61 12.21
N GLY A 92 -10.87 -10.35 12.66
CA GLY A 92 -10.41 -9.02 13.08
C GLY A 92 -9.83 -8.18 11.92
N GLY A 93 -10.05 -8.56 10.66
CA GLY A 93 -9.51 -7.87 9.51
C GLY A 93 -7.99 -8.00 9.33
N ALA A 94 -7.32 -8.77 10.19
CA ALA A 94 -5.87 -8.93 10.14
C ALA A 94 -5.47 -9.84 8.97
N THR A 95 -4.51 -9.39 8.16
CA THR A 95 -3.85 -10.17 7.11
C THR A 95 -2.61 -10.88 7.68
N PRO A 96 -1.97 -11.81 6.93
CA PRO A 96 -0.73 -12.43 7.37
C PRO A 96 0.37 -11.45 7.77
N LEU A 97 0.49 -10.30 7.09
CA LEU A 97 1.44 -9.26 7.48
C LEU A 97 1.10 -8.60 8.83
N HIS A 98 -0.18 -8.42 9.16
CA HIS A 98 -0.57 -7.99 10.50
C HIS A 98 -0.21 -9.06 11.54
N MET A 99 -0.42 -10.34 11.21
CA MET A 99 -0.07 -11.46 12.10
C MET A 99 1.44 -11.58 12.32
N CYS A 100 2.26 -11.24 11.32
CA CYS A 100 3.70 -11.05 11.49
C CYS A 100 4.01 -9.97 12.52
N GLY A 101 3.20 -8.92 12.61
CA GLY A 101 3.32 -7.83 13.58
C GLY A 101 2.87 -8.17 15.01
N MET A 102 2.47 -9.42 15.31
CA MET A 102 1.93 -9.81 16.62
C MET A 102 2.95 -10.51 17.53
N SER A 103 4.09 -10.96 17.00
CA SER A 103 5.10 -11.63 17.84
C SER A 103 6.51 -11.58 17.25
N ARG A 104 7.52 -11.73 18.13
CA ARG A 104 8.94 -11.78 17.75
C ARG A 104 9.25 -12.93 16.79
N THR A 105 8.59 -14.07 16.93
CA THR A 105 8.79 -15.21 16.03
C THR A 105 8.18 -14.94 14.69
N ASN A 106 6.94 -14.46 14.64
CA ASN A 106 6.21 -14.28 13.38
C ASN A 106 6.81 -13.17 12.49
N GLN A 107 7.43 -12.13 13.07
CA GLN A 107 8.04 -11.06 12.29
C GLN A 107 9.11 -11.59 11.31
N MET A 108 9.74 -12.72 11.61
CA MET A 108 10.75 -13.32 10.74
C MET A 108 10.18 -13.75 9.39
N SER A 109 8.90 -14.04 9.34
CA SER A 109 8.18 -14.46 8.13
C SER A 109 7.69 -13.29 7.26
N THR A 110 7.87 -12.04 7.69
CA THR A 110 7.42 -10.84 6.98
C THR A 110 7.91 -10.82 5.53
N GLY A 111 9.20 -11.07 5.30
CA GLY A 111 9.79 -11.06 3.96
C GLY A 111 9.19 -12.12 3.04
N THR A 112 8.88 -13.29 3.56
CA THR A 112 8.26 -14.39 2.80
C THR A 112 6.83 -14.04 2.38
N VAL A 113 6.04 -13.45 3.28
CA VAL A 113 4.67 -13.01 2.96
C VAL A 113 4.69 -11.86 1.95
N ILE A 114 5.61 -10.91 2.07
CA ILE A 114 5.78 -9.82 1.10
C ILE A 114 6.10 -10.37 -0.30
N LYS A 115 7.05 -11.30 -0.40
CA LYS A 115 7.43 -11.96 -1.68
C LYS A 115 6.27 -12.71 -2.31
N ALA A 116 5.37 -13.26 -1.52
CA ALA A 116 4.16 -13.93 -1.98
C ALA A 116 3.03 -12.97 -2.39
N GLY A 117 3.24 -11.65 -2.31
CA GLY A 117 2.27 -10.64 -2.71
C GLY A 117 1.35 -10.15 -1.60
N GLY A 118 1.75 -10.32 -0.32
CA GLY A 118 1.04 -9.74 0.80
C GLY A 118 0.96 -8.20 0.69
N ASP A 119 -0.24 -7.64 0.90
CA ASP A 119 -0.44 -6.19 0.84
C ASP A 119 0.15 -5.51 2.07
N ILE A 120 1.24 -4.77 1.85
CA ILE A 120 2.02 -4.10 2.90
C ILE A 120 1.27 -2.94 3.57
N GLU A 121 0.19 -2.46 2.96
CA GLU A 121 -0.63 -1.35 3.48
C GLU A 121 -2.07 -1.76 3.78
N ALA A 122 -2.36 -3.05 3.80
CA ALA A 122 -3.68 -3.53 4.20
C ALA A 122 -4.07 -2.94 5.57
N LEU A 123 -5.35 -2.66 5.76
CA LEU A 123 -5.86 -2.16 7.05
C LEU A 123 -6.63 -3.27 7.76
N ASP A 124 -6.36 -3.43 9.04
CA ASP A 124 -7.21 -4.25 9.91
C ASP A 124 -8.45 -3.47 10.39
N THR A 125 -9.31 -4.10 11.19
CA THR A 125 -10.55 -3.47 11.69
C THR A 125 -10.31 -2.29 12.64
N TYR A 126 -9.09 -2.14 13.16
CA TYR A 126 -8.69 -0.98 13.96
C TYR A 126 -8.13 0.16 13.10
N GLY A 127 -8.03 -0.06 11.79
CA GLY A 127 -7.44 0.89 10.85
C GLY A 127 -5.92 0.93 10.88
N PHE A 128 -5.27 -0.09 11.44
CA PHE A 128 -3.81 -0.21 11.47
C PHE A 128 -3.29 -0.93 10.21
N THR A 129 -2.13 -0.47 9.72
CA THR A 129 -1.34 -1.23 8.74
C THR A 129 -0.45 -2.26 9.45
N PRO A 130 0.15 -3.22 8.71
CA PRO A 130 1.17 -4.10 9.29
C PRO A 130 2.30 -3.35 9.99
N LEU A 131 2.73 -2.20 9.45
CA LEU A 131 3.78 -1.38 10.05
C LEU A 131 3.35 -0.78 11.40
N HIS A 132 2.09 -0.38 11.56
CA HIS A 132 1.54 0.04 12.87
C HIS A 132 1.59 -1.11 13.87
N ARG A 133 1.30 -2.36 13.46
CA ARG A 133 1.40 -3.53 14.34
C ARG A 133 2.83 -3.83 14.76
N MET A 134 3.79 -3.70 13.83
CA MET A 134 5.22 -3.79 14.17
C MET A 134 5.61 -2.71 15.19
N ALA A 135 5.12 -1.47 14.99
CA ALA A 135 5.37 -0.34 15.88
C ALA A 135 4.79 -0.57 17.29
N SER A 136 3.54 -1.04 17.37
CA SER A 136 2.86 -1.34 18.63
C SER A 136 3.58 -2.41 19.46
N ASN A 137 4.27 -3.36 18.81
CA ASN A 137 4.88 -4.53 19.48
C ASN A 137 6.42 -4.50 19.47
N ASN A 138 7.04 -3.38 19.13
CA ASN A 138 8.50 -3.20 19.05
C ASN A 138 9.20 -4.27 18.20
N LEU A 139 8.70 -4.54 17.00
CA LEU A 139 9.17 -5.58 16.11
C LEU A 139 10.01 -4.99 14.96
N ALA A 140 11.25 -4.64 15.28
CA ALA A 140 12.17 -3.90 14.41
C ALA A 140 12.51 -4.63 13.10
N ILE A 141 12.68 -5.94 13.12
CA ILE A 141 13.04 -6.74 11.93
C ILE A 141 11.88 -6.71 10.92
N GLY A 142 10.66 -6.96 11.37
CA GLY A 142 9.48 -6.90 10.51
C GLY A 142 9.21 -5.48 9.99
N ALA A 143 9.40 -4.46 10.84
CA ALA A 143 9.28 -3.06 10.44
C ALA A 143 10.30 -2.69 9.35
N GLN A 144 11.56 -3.12 9.50
CA GLN A 144 12.61 -2.90 8.50
C GLN A 144 12.23 -3.54 7.16
N MET A 145 11.77 -4.80 7.15
CA MET A 145 11.34 -5.51 5.94
C MET A 145 10.16 -4.81 5.23
N LEU A 146 9.18 -4.33 5.98
CA LEU A 146 8.05 -3.58 5.43
C LEU A 146 8.49 -2.26 4.79
N LEU A 147 9.37 -1.51 5.47
CA LEU A 147 9.91 -0.26 4.96
C LEU A 147 10.77 -0.45 3.70
N GLU A 148 11.58 -1.51 3.65
CA GLU A 148 12.36 -1.88 2.46
C GLU A 148 11.47 -2.30 1.29
N ALA A 149 10.32 -2.89 1.57
CA ALA A 149 9.30 -3.22 0.57
C ALA A 149 8.48 -2.00 0.12
N GLY A 150 8.65 -0.84 0.76
CA GLY A 150 8.01 0.41 0.39
C GLY A 150 6.79 0.79 1.22
N ALA A 151 6.61 0.21 2.41
CA ALA A 151 5.59 0.67 3.35
C ALA A 151 5.78 2.16 3.66
N ASP A 152 4.68 2.91 3.71
CA ASP A 152 4.71 4.34 3.98
C ASP A 152 4.78 4.62 5.49
N PRO A 153 5.92 5.09 6.02
CA PRO A 153 6.08 5.39 7.45
C PRO A 153 5.23 6.56 7.93
N LEU A 154 4.62 7.32 7.02
CA LEU A 154 3.76 8.45 7.34
C LEU A 154 2.27 8.14 7.12
N TYR A 155 1.94 6.93 6.66
CA TYR A 155 0.55 6.55 6.46
C TYR A 155 -0.15 6.36 7.80
N THR A 156 -1.25 7.06 8.01
CA THR A 156 -2.00 7.04 9.27
C THR A 156 -3.08 5.96 9.31
N GLY A 157 -3.26 5.21 8.23
CA GLY A 157 -4.37 4.27 8.14
C GLY A 157 -5.71 4.99 8.36
N GLN A 158 -6.52 4.48 9.26
CA GLN A 158 -7.76 5.14 9.71
C GLN A 158 -7.66 5.69 11.15
N THR A 159 -6.50 5.59 11.79
CA THR A 159 -6.30 5.94 13.20
C THR A 159 -5.96 7.41 13.42
N ARG A 160 -5.52 8.14 12.39
CA ARG A 160 -4.90 9.47 12.42
C ARG A 160 -3.49 9.51 13.05
N GLU A 161 -2.95 8.36 13.43
CA GLU A 161 -1.60 8.21 14.00
C GLU A 161 -0.69 7.54 12.99
N THR A 162 0.55 7.99 12.92
CA THR A 162 1.59 7.34 12.10
C THR A 162 2.18 6.15 12.85
N PRO A 163 2.87 5.22 12.15
CA PRO A 163 3.67 4.19 12.82
C PRO A 163 4.66 4.75 13.85
N MET A 164 5.20 5.96 13.64
CA MET A 164 6.07 6.63 14.60
C MET A 164 5.30 7.03 15.87
N ASP A 165 4.10 7.60 15.72
CA ASP A 165 3.27 7.98 16.87
C ASP A 165 2.92 6.76 17.73
N ILE A 166 2.54 5.66 17.08
CA ILE A 166 2.27 4.36 17.76
C ILE A 166 3.54 3.83 18.45
N ALA A 167 4.69 3.88 17.75
CA ALA A 167 5.95 3.43 18.35
C ALA A 167 6.34 4.25 19.58
N MET A 168 6.14 5.55 19.55
CA MET A 168 6.39 6.44 20.69
C MET A 168 5.43 6.17 21.84
N ALA A 169 4.13 6.02 21.57
CA ALA A 169 3.12 5.70 22.58
C ALA A 169 3.37 4.33 23.23
N SER A 170 3.90 3.37 22.48
CA SER A 170 4.22 2.01 22.95
C SER A 170 5.63 1.87 23.53
N ALA A 171 6.42 2.96 23.61
CA ALA A 171 7.84 2.94 23.98
C ALA A 171 8.68 1.90 23.18
N ALA A 172 8.37 1.75 21.89
CA ALA A 172 8.96 0.79 20.98
C ALA A 172 10.31 1.29 20.42
N SER A 173 11.34 1.34 21.28
CA SER A 173 12.64 1.96 21.00
C SER A 173 13.32 1.46 19.73
N ASP A 174 13.23 0.15 19.46
CA ASP A 174 13.92 -0.44 18.32
C ASP A 174 13.23 -0.07 17.01
N VAL A 175 11.89 0.01 16.99
CA VAL A 175 11.13 0.46 15.82
C VAL A 175 11.28 1.97 15.61
N ILE A 176 11.32 2.78 16.68
CA ILE A 176 11.62 4.22 16.58
C ILE A 176 12.96 4.43 15.85
N GLU A 177 13.99 3.68 16.23
CA GLU A 177 15.29 3.78 15.58
C GLU A 177 15.25 3.35 14.10
N VAL A 178 14.52 2.28 13.79
CA VAL A 178 14.32 1.82 12.39
C VAL A 178 13.63 2.89 11.55
N LEU A 179 12.55 3.47 12.05
CA LEU A 179 11.79 4.53 11.37
C LEU A 179 12.64 5.79 11.17
N ARG A 180 13.41 6.19 12.19
CA ARG A 180 14.32 7.34 12.12
C ARG A 180 15.39 7.13 11.03
N ARG A 181 16.09 6.00 11.05
CA ARG A 181 17.13 5.66 10.05
C ARG A 181 16.55 5.58 8.64
N HIS A 182 15.34 5.04 8.51
CA HIS A 182 14.65 5.02 7.20
C HIS A 182 14.38 6.43 6.70
N GLY A 183 13.91 7.32 7.57
CA GLY A 183 13.67 8.74 7.24
C GLY A 183 14.95 9.47 6.83
N GLU A 184 16.08 9.20 7.50
CA GLU A 184 17.39 9.77 7.15
C GLU A 184 17.88 9.26 5.79
N LYS A 185 17.82 7.95 5.53
CA LYS A 185 18.17 7.38 4.23
C LYS A 185 17.30 7.94 3.09
N ARG A 186 16.01 8.18 3.34
CA ARG A 186 15.13 8.81 2.34
C ARG A 186 15.52 10.24 2.01
N LYS A 187 15.96 11.02 2.99
CA LYS A 187 16.51 12.38 2.76
C LYS A 187 17.75 12.34 1.89
N ASP A 188 18.60 11.33 2.09
CA ASP A 188 19.82 11.13 1.30
C ASP A 188 19.57 10.68 -0.15
N VAL A 189 18.41 10.14 -0.43
CA VAL A 189 18.02 9.56 -1.73
C VAL A 189 16.85 10.33 -2.33
N ALA A 190 16.54 11.52 -1.82
CA ALA A 190 15.44 12.33 -2.31
C ALA A 190 15.54 12.56 -3.83
N ILE A 191 14.47 12.27 -4.54
CA ILE A 191 14.35 12.57 -5.96
C ILE A 191 14.26 14.09 -6.09
N SER A 192 15.20 14.70 -6.80
CA SER A 192 15.22 16.16 -7.04
C SER A 192 14.38 16.59 -8.22
N GLY A 193 14.05 15.65 -9.10
CA GLY A 193 13.23 15.89 -10.28
C GLY A 193 12.99 14.63 -11.07
N LEU A 194 12.19 14.74 -12.11
CA LEU A 194 11.90 13.66 -13.05
C LEU A 194 11.72 14.19 -14.45
N GLU A 195 11.80 13.31 -15.42
CA GLU A 195 11.51 13.60 -16.83
C GLU A 195 10.47 12.60 -17.35
N ILE A 196 9.44 13.13 -17.95
CA ILE A 196 8.38 12.36 -18.61
C ILE A 196 8.61 12.35 -20.10
N MET A 197 8.81 11.17 -20.64
CA MET A 197 9.05 10.94 -22.06
C MET A 197 7.99 10.02 -22.66
N GLY A 198 7.74 10.15 -23.95
CA GLY A 198 6.75 9.31 -24.62
C GLY A 198 5.32 9.59 -24.17
N GLY A 199 4.46 8.58 -24.30
CA GLY A 199 3.03 8.73 -24.01
C GLY A 199 2.27 9.50 -25.11
N SER A 200 0.94 9.47 -25.06
CA SER A 200 0.10 10.16 -26.06
C SER A 200 -0.11 11.62 -25.76
N ASP A 201 -0.05 12.03 -24.51
CA ASP A 201 -0.32 13.39 -24.09
C ASP A 201 0.96 14.23 -24.06
N LEU A 202 1.08 15.15 -25.01
CA LEU A 202 2.23 16.02 -25.13
C LEU A 202 2.31 17.07 -24.02
N SER A 203 1.18 17.45 -23.43
CA SER A 203 1.10 18.50 -22.41
C SER A 203 1.84 18.13 -21.13
N VAL A 204 1.96 16.83 -20.82
CA VAL A 204 2.65 16.35 -19.62
C VAL A 204 4.09 15.90 -19.86
N ARG A 205 4.59 15.92 -21.10
CA ARG A 205 6.00 15.58 -21.37
C ARG A 205 6.95 16.70 -20.91
N GLY A 206 8.11 16.31 -20.44
CA GLY A 206 9.18 17.24 -20.08
C GLY A 206 9.77 17.02 -18.70
N THR A 207 10.55 17.99 -18.25
CA THR A 207 11.29 17.96 -16.98
C THR A 207 10.44 18.55 -15.87
N TYR A 208 10.46 17.89 -14.73
CA TYR A 208 9.76 18.29 -13.50
C TYR A 208 10.76 18.47 -12.35
N VAL A 209 10.47 19.39 -11.46
CA VAL A 209 11.25 19.66 -10.26
C VAL A 209 10.46 19.30 -9.02
N ALA A 210 11.16 18.75 -8.03
CA ALA A 210 10.56 18.40 -6.75
C ALA A 210 10.06 19.64 -6.01
N ARG A 211 8.91 19.48 -5.34
CA ARG A 211 8.29 20.48 -4.48
C ARG A 211 7.99 19.86 -3.11
N GLU A 212 8.00 20.72 -2.11
CA GLU A 212 7.67 20.33 -0.73
C GLU A 212 6.18 19.94 -0.62
N ALA A 213 5.90 18.96 0.23
CA ALA A 213 4.53 18.49 0.48
C ALA A 213 3.56 19.59 0.96
N SER A 214 4.09 20.61 1.62
CA SER A 214 3.33 21.78 2.09
C SER A 214 2.85 22.71 0.97
N GLN A 215 3.47 22.65 -0.19
CA GLN A 215 3.08 23.42 -1.37
C GLN A 215 1.99 22.65 -2.13
N ILE A 216 0.98 23.37 -2.61
CA ILE A 216 -0.16 22.75 -3.33
C ILE A 216 -0.01 23.09 -4.81
N PRO A 217 -0.10 22.09 -5.73
CA PRO A 217 -0.12 22.37 -7.16
C PRO A 217 -1.28 23.31 -7.52
N GLU A 218 -1.02 24.35 -8.31
CA GLU A 218 -2.07 25.32 -8.66
C GLU A 218 -3.21 24.68 -9.46
N GLY A 219 -2.91 23.75 -10.38
CA GLY A 219 -3.94 22.99 -11.09
C GLY A 219 -4.86 22.21 -10.14
N PHE A 220 -4.27 21.57 -9.12
CA PHE A 220 -5.03 20.87 -8.08
C PHE A 220 -5.91 21.85 -7.26
N ALA A 221 -5.31 22.95 -6.84
CA ALA A 221 -6.04 23.96 -6.05
C ALA A 221 -7.21 24.58 -6.85
N LYS A 222 -7.02 24.78 -8.14
CA LYS A 222 -8.06 25.26 -9.06
C LYS A 222 -9.20 24.25 -9.16
N THR A 223 -8.91 22.98 -9.43
CA THR A 223 -9.94 21.92 -9.48
C THR A 223 -10.71 21.81 -8.18
N CYS A 224 -10.02 21.86 -7.03
CA CYS A 224 -10.71 21.87 -5.73
C CYS A 224 -11.69 23.02 -5.58
N ARG A 225 -11.32 24.24 -6.01
CA ARG A 225 -12.20 25.42 -5.95
C ARG A 225 -13.41 25.26 -6.88
N GLU A 226 -13.22 24.75 -8.08
CA GLU A 226 -14.28 24.48 -9.05
C GLU A 226 -15.29 23.44 -8.53
N GLU A 227 -14.81 22.43 -7.80
CA GLU A 227 -15.66 21.39 -7.18
C GLU A 227 -16.20 21.77 -5.79
N GLY A 228 -15.90 22.96 -5.30
CA GLY A 228 -16.34 23.44 -3.98
C GLY A 228 -15.60 22.78 -2.80
N TRP A 229 -14.44 22.22 -3.03
CA TRP A 229 -13.61 21.59 -2.00
C TRP A 229 -12.57 22.56 -1.44
N ASN A 230 -12.19 22.37 -0.17
CA ASN A 230 -11.08 23.12 0.41
C ASN A 230 -9.74 22.54 -0.08
N PRO A 231 -8.93 23.31 -0.85
CA PRO A 231 -7.68 22.77 -1.44
C PRO A 231 -6.69 22.28 -0.39
N ILE A 232 -6.52 23.01 0.72
CA ILE A 232 -5.56 22.65 1.78
C ILE A 232 -6.00 21.36 2.48
N ALA A 233 -7.25 21.28 2.91
CA ALA A 233 -7.76 20.08 3.58
C ALA A 233 -7.72 18.85 2.66
N THR A 234 -8.06 19.05 1.37
CA THR A 234 -8.05 17.97 0.39
C THR A 234 -6.62 17.52 0.09
N TRP A 235 -5.68 18.44 -0.12
CA TRP A 235 -4.28 18.11 -0.36
C TRP A 235 -3.65 17.38 0.83
N ASN A 236 -3.87 17.84 2.05
CA ASN A 236 -3.39 17.20 3.26
C ASN A 236 -3.92 15.77 3.42
N ARG A 237 -5.11 15.48 2.90
CA ARG A 237 -5.67 14.13 2.90
C ARG A 237 -5.06 13.23 1.82
N LEU A 238 -4.72 13.79 0.65
CA LEU A 238 -4.24 13.04 -0.52
C LEU A 238 -2.72 12.92 -0.59
N GLY A 239 -1.97 13.95 -0.17
CA GLY A 239 -0.56 14.03 -0.43
C GLY A 239 0.26 14.53 0.75
N HIS A 240 1.06 13.66 1.38
CA HIS A 240 2.08 14.04 2.36
C HIS A 240 3.50 13.71 1.89
N SER A 241 3.71 13.57 0.58
CA SER A 241 5.01 13.29 0.00
C SER A 241 5.46 14.40 -0.95
N THR A 242 6.74 14.41 -1.26
CA THR A 242 7.27 15.24 -2.34
C THR A 242 6.47 15.01 -3.61
N TRP A 243 6.06 16.09 -4.26
CA TRP A 243 5.43 16.09 -5.56
C TRP A 243 6.31 16.83 -6.58
N PHE A 244 5.98 16.79 -7.85
CA PHE A 244 6.83 17.32 -8.89
C PHE A 244 6.04 18.26 -9.81
N GLU A 245 6.56 19.46 -10.02
CA GLU A 245 5.99 20.47 -10.90
C GLU A 245 6.77 20.57 -12.19
N LYS A 246 6.07 20.68 -13.31
CA LYS A 246 6.70 20.85 -14.62
C LYS A 246 7.42 22.21 -14.71
N LYS A 247 8.65 22.20 -15.21
CA LYS A 247 9.52 23.40 -15.22
C LYS A 247 8.98 24.60 -15.97
N ASN A 248 8.21 24.38 -17.03
CA ASN A 248 7.76 25.45 -17.93
C ASN A 248 6.48 26.15 -17.48
N GLN A 249 6.09 26.02 -16.23
CA GLN A 249 4.92 26.69 -15.61
C GLN A 249 3.58 26.47 -16.33
N ASP A 250 3.46 25.43 -17.15
CA ASP A 250 2.19 25.05 -17.77
C ASP A 250 1.24 24.30 -16.83
N GLY A 251 1.63 24.18 -15.54
CA GLY A 251 0.77 23.72 -14.47
C GLY A 251 0.58 22.20 -14.37
N ALA A 252 1.23 21.40 -15.21
CA ALA A 252 1.21 19.95 -15.07
C ALA A 252 2.05 19.50 -13.85
N TYR A 253 1.59 18.48 -13.14
CA TYR A 253 2.25 18.01 -11.92
C TYR A 253 2.12 16.50 -11.72
N VAL A 254 3.01 15.94 -10.91
CA VAL A 254 3.04 14.51 -10.55
C VAL A 254 3.02 14.37 -9.04
N TYR A 255 2.13 13.56 -8.52
CA TYR A 255 2.00 13.34 -7.08
C TYR A 255 1.58 11.92 -6.75
N PHE A 256 1.82 11.50 -5.52
CA PHE A 256 1.34 10.24 -4.99
C PHE A 256 0.03 10.47 -4.23
N ASN A 257 -1.04 9.88 -4.72
CA ASN A 257 -2.34 9.90 -4.03
C ASN A 257 -2.40 8.75 -3.02
N ARG A 258 -2.40 9.10 -1.73
CA ARG A 258 -2.39 8.14 -0.63
C ARG A 258 -3.69 7.36 -0.49
N LEU A 259 -4.82 7.89 -0.94
CA LEU A 259 -6.12 7.23 -0.80
C LEU A 259 -6.28 6.05 -1.75
N ASP A 260 -5.81 6.19 -3.00
CA ASP A 260 -5.85 5.10 -3.98
C ASP A 260 -4.50 4.42 -4.21
N ARG A 261 -3.44 4.91 -3.51
CA ARG A 261 -2.07 4.36 -3.54
C ARG A 261 -1.45 4.34 -4.93
N HIS A 262 -1.77 5.37 -5.73
CA HIS A 262 -1.22 5.51 -7.07
C HIS A 262 -0.47 6.81 -7.23
N TRP A 263 0.53 6.78 -8.07
CA TRP A 263 1.09 7.97 -8.68
C TRP A 263 0.15 8.48 -9.75
N TRP A 264 -0.05 9.78 -9.75
CA TRP A 264 -0.85 10.49 -10.74
C TRP A 264 0.00 11.50 -11.48
N ILE A 265 -0.22 11.60 -12.78
CA ILE A 265 0.26 12.67 -13.62
C ILE A 265 -0.97 13.44 -14.06
N ASP A 266 -1.08 14.68 -13.61
CA ASP A 266 -2.20 15.56 -13.95
C ASP A 266 -1.74 16.65 -14.92
N GLY A 267 -2.62 17.02 -15.83
CA GLY A 267 -2.40 18.13 -16.73
C GLY A 267 -2.54 19.48 -16.04
N SER A 268 -2.30 20.55 -16.80
CA SER A 268 -2.46 21.94 -16.32
C SER A 268 -3.90 22.29 -15.93
N ASP A 269 -4.86 21.52 -16.42
CA ASP A 269 -6.28 21.64 -16.10
C ASP A 269 -6.65 20.92 -14.78
N GLY A 270 -5.67 20.34 -14.08
CA GLY A 270 -5.87 19.58 -12.86
C GLY A 270 -6.55 18.23 -13.04
N LYS A 271 -6.70 17.76 -14.27
CA LYS A 271 -7.33 16.46 -14.58
C LYS A 271 -6.27 15.39 -14.78
N GLY A 272 -6.54 14.21 -14.24
CA GLY A 272 -5.68 13.05 -14.37
C GLY A 272 -5.48 12.63 -15.82
N VAL A 273 -4.22 12.47 -16.21
CA VAL A 273 -3.82 11.99 -17.54
C VAL A 273 -3.33 10.56 -17.47
N TYR A 274 -2.51 10.25 -16.49
CA TYR A 274 -1.98 8.92 -16.25
C TYR A 274 -2.00 8.57 -14.77
N LYS A 275 -2.11 7.28 -14.46
CA LYS A 275 -1.89 6.77 -13.11
C LYS A 275 -1.13 5.46 -13.09
N ALA A 276 -0.36 5.21 -12.05
CA ALA A 276 0.43 4.00 -11.88
C ALA A 276 0.50 3.58 -10.42
N ALA A 277 0.37 2.29 -10.15
CA ALA A 277 0.71 1.74 -8.85
C ALA A 277 2.23 1.77 -8.64
N GLY A 278 2.67 2.06 -7.43
CA GLY A 278 4.10 2.11 -7.11
C GLY A 278 4.35 2.51 -5.66
N PRO A 279 5.61 2.43 -5.21
CA PRO A 279 5.97 2.86 -3.87
C PRO A 279 5.79 4.37 -3.71
N SER A 280 5.35 4.84 -2.54
CA SER A 280 5.05 6.26 -2.28
C SER A 280 6.25 7.21 -2.42
N HIS A 281 7.48 6.68 -2.35
CA HIS A 281 8.71 7.47 -2.40
C HIS A 281 9.25 7.73 -3.82
N ALA A 282 8.77 6.99 -4.83
CA ALA A 282 9.23 7.17 -6.22
C ALA A 282 8.17 6.72 -7.22
N PRO A 283 7.88 7.50 -8.27
CA PRO A 283 7.02 7.06 -9.35
C PRO A 283 7.69 5.93 -10.15
N PRO A 284 6.91 4.95 -10.66
CA PRO A 284 7.46 3.87 -11.46
C PRO A 284 8.03 4.39 -12.79
N GLY A 285 9.22 3.91 -13.17
CA GLY A 285 9.92 4.34 -14.39
C GLY A 285 9.37 3.69 -15.65
N ALA A 286 8.96 2.44 -15.57
CA ALA A 286 8.59 1.66 -16.73
C ALA A 286 7.22 2.08 -17.31
N SER A 287 7.13 2.19 -18.63
CA SER A 287 5.90 2.63 -19.31
C SER A 287 4.71 1.70 -19.07
N TYR A 288 4.93 0.38 -19.00
CA TYR A 288 3.86 -0.59 -18.74
C TYR A 288 3.20 -0.44 -17.35
N ALA A 289 3.85 0.23 -16.41
CA ALA A 289 3.29 0.51 -15.09
C ALA A 289 2.22 1.61 -15.11
N TRP A 290 2.22 2.45 -16.15
CA TRP A 290 1.33 3.58 -16.26
C TRP A 290 0.09 3.26 -17.09
N LYS A 291 -1.08 3.56 -16.53
CA LYS A 291 -2.36 3.46 -17.22
C LYS A 291 -2.77 4.84 -17.72
N CYS A 292 -3.02 4.95 -19.02
CA CYS A 292 -3.63 6.15 -19.59
C CYS A 292 -5.10 6.23 -19.20
N LEU A 293 -5.54 7.38 -18.71
CA LEU A 293 -6.92 7.63 -18.32
C LEU A 293 -7.77 8.13 -19.50
N ARG A 294 -7.13 8.55 -20.59
CA ARG A 294 -7.78 8.93 -21.86
C ARG A 294 -7.84 7.72 -22.79
N ARG A 295 -8.95 7.55 -23.52
CA ARG A 295 -9.15 6.40 -24.43
C ARG A 295 -8.06 6.34 -25.50
N GLY A 296 -7.46 5.15 -25.68
CA GLY A 296 -6.50 4.88 -26.75
C GLY A 296 -5.12 5.51 -26.55
N GLY A 297 -4.86 6.08 -25.38
CA GLY A 297 -3.57 6.72 -25.11
C GLY A 297 -2.46 5.72 -24.79
N LEU A 298 -1.24 6.01 -25.25
CA LEU A 298 -0.03 5.28 -24.93
C LEU A 298 0.56 5.77 -23.60
N PRO A 299 1.08 4.89 -22.74
CA PRO A 299 1.68 5.28 -21.48
C PRO A 299 3.05 5.96 -21.65
N PRO A 300 3.45 6.84 -20.70
CA PRO A 300 4.76 7.48 -20.70
C PRO A 300 5.84 6.59 -20.05
N THR A 301 7.10 6.97 -20.25
CA THR A 301 8.24 6.53 -19.44
C THR A 301 8.65 7.65 -18.49
N VAL A 302 8.92 7.35 -17.22
CA VAL A 302 9.31 8.33 -16.22
C VAL A 302 10.73 8.04 -15.73
N LEU A 303 11.65 8.97 -15.95
CA LEU A 303 13.01 8.92 -15.42
C LEU A 303 13.11 9.81 -14.17
N THR A 304 13.69 9.28 -13.11
CA THR A 304 13.89 10.02 -11.87
C THR A 304 15.33 10.51 -11.74
N PHE A 305 15.52 11.76 -11.32
CA PHE A 305 16.81 12.35 -11.03
C PHE A 305 17.01 12.46 -9.51
N ARG A 306 18.20 12.10 -9.04
CA ARG A 306 18.59 12.23 -7.63
C ARG A 306 19.50 13.43 -7.46
N ALA A 307 19.35 14.18 -6.38
CA ALA A 307 20.29 15.20 -6.02
C ALA A 307 21.66 14.54 -5.72
N LEU A 308 22.69 14.91 -6.46
CA LEU A 308 24.05 14.57 -6.07
C LEU A 308 24.34 15.30 -4.74
N LYS A 309 24.67 14.55 -3.68
CA LYS A 309 25.23 15.16 -2.46
C LYS A 309 26.44 15.98 -2.89
N ARG A 310 26.41 17.30 -2.70
CA ARG A 310 27.66 18.08 -2.67
C ARG A 310 28.48 17.48 -1.55
N MET A 311 29.54 16.74 -1.88
CA MET A 311 30.57 16.44 -0.91
C MET A 311 31.00 17.77 -0.30
N ALA A 312 30.73 17.95 0.99
CA ALA A 312 31.37 19.05 1.73
C ALA A 312 32.87 18.87 1.55
N ARG A 313 33.52 19.79 0.84
CA ARG A 313 34.96 19.88 0.82
C ARG A 313 35.37 20.21 2.26
N VAL A 314 36.04 19.26 2.89
CA VAL A 314 36.77 19.46 4.13
C VAL A 314 37.92 20.43 3.87
#